data_a2b572a6cbc34eae793cdc9fd8cd258a
#
_entry.id   a2b572a6cbc34eae793cdc9fd8cd258a
#
_cell.length_a   1.000
_cell.length_b   1.000
_cell.length_c   1.000
_cell.angle_alpha   90.00
_cell.angle_beta   90.00
_cell.angle_gamma   90.00
#
_symmetry.space_group_name_H-M   'P 1'
#
loop_
_entity.id
_entity.type
_entity.pdbx_description
1 polymer ?
#
loop_
_entity_poly.entity_id
_entity_poly.type
_entity_poly.pdbx_seq_one_letter_code
_entity_poly.pdbx_strand_id
1 'polypeptide(L)'
;MVNQVTNGWQESSRLFFDERAGQLGSDIGLNELCYVSGRDPRLWSDEQLYTNMLDSILTQVGADKSSLLLEVGCASGFLAWGLAPRVGRYLGLDVAPRAIGIAKKLCLQRAEFRVADGTKLPLASSSVDAAICYDVFTNFPSLDIGEEIIREMLRVVKPGGRVLIGSIPDAAKREQYEQCVAKVAQDLDSRYGPSPKAPDVPALGLFGRLRRWLNPVEPRIVCYYFNRADFLRLGEKLGAGVALADIHSMNPYVGFRFNAIFTKHGK
;
A
#
# COMPACT_ATOMS: atom_id res chain seq x y z
N MET A 1 -3.36 6.50 -27.28
CA MET A 1 -2.04 5.97 -26.81
C MET A 1 -1.91 5.88 -25.28
N VAL A 2 -2.79 6.47 -24.49
CA VAL A 2 -2.77 6.40 -23.01
C VAL A 2 -3.19 5.01 -22.47
N ASN A 3 -4.13 4.31 -23.14
CA ASN A 3 -4.67 3.04 -22.65
C ASN A 3 -3.74 1.81 -22.70
N GLN A 4 -2.66 1.82 -23.45
CA GLN A 4 -1.73 0.67 -23.51
C GLN A 4 -0.64 0.69 -22.43
N VAL A 5 -0.28 1.88 -21.96
CA VAL A 5 0.71 2.02 -20.87
C VAL A 5 0.09 1.68 -19.50
N THR A 6 -1.21 1.96 -19.33
CA THR A 6 -1.93 1.72 -18.07
C THR A 6 -2.14 0.23 -17.79
N ASN A 7 -2.46 -0.59 -18.80
CA ASN A 7 -2.69 -2.03 -18.58
C ASN A 7 -1.42 -2.82 -18.20
N GLY A 8 -0.25 -2.39 -18.62
CA GLY A 8 1.02 -3.09 -18.35
C GLY A 8 1.53 -2.93 -16.92
N TRP A 9 1.39 -1.73 -16.30
CA TRP A 9 1.91 -1.51 -14.95
C TRP A 9 1.06 -2.22 -13.87
N GLN A 10 -0.27 -2.21 -14.01
CA GLN A 10 -1.17 -2.87 -13.05
C GLN A 10 -0.92 -4.38 -13.02
N GLU A 11 -0.80 -5.00 -14.19
CA GLU A 11 -0.45 -6.41 -14.29
C GLU A 11 0.97 -6.69 -13.77
N SER A 12 1.95 -5.83 -14.04
CA SER A 12 3.32 -5.93 -13.52
C SER A 12 3.34 -5.87 -11.99
N SER A 13 2.65 -4.89 -11.39
CA SER A 13 2.50 -4.76 -9.94
C SER A 13 1.77 -5.96 -9.34
N ARG A 14 0.65 -6.36 -9.92
CA ARG A 14 -0.11 -7.54 -9.47
C ARG A 14 0.76 -8.80 -9.46
N LEU A 15 1.50 -9.04 -10.53
CA LEU A 15 2.42 -10.18 -10.64
C LEU A 15 3.54 -10.12 -9.60
N PHE A 16 4.10 -8.94 -9.33
CA PHE A 16 5.13 -8.76 -8.32
C PHE A 16 4.65 -9.23 -6.93
N PHE A 17 3.48 -8.79 -6.49
CA PHE A 17 2.93 -9.19 -5.19
C PHE A 17 2.50 -10.66 -5.16
N ASP A 18 1.90 -11.15 -6.24
CA ASP A 18 1.48 -12.54 -6.37
C ASP A 18 2.67 -13.52 -6.38
N GLU A 19 3.77 -13.20 -7.06
CA GLU A 19 4.96 -14.04 -7.07
C GLU A 19 5.60 -14.10 -5.67
N ARG A 20 5.71 -12.96 -4.97
CA ARG A 20 6.24 -12.93 -3.60
C ARG A 20 5.34 -13.69 -2.63
N ALA A 21 4.04 -13.53 -2.74
CA ALA A 21 3.08 -14.31 -1.94
C ALA A 21 3.16 -15.82 -2.21
N GLY A 22 3.42 -16.21 -3.46
CA GLY A 22 3.58 -17.61 -3.86
C GLY A 22 4.85 -18.27 -3.35
N GLN A 23 5.81 -17.50 -2.83
CA GLN A 23 7.07 -17.99 -2.27
C GLN A 23 6.99 -18.29 -0.77
N LEU A 24 5.92 -17.84 -0.10
CA LEU A 24 5.78 -18.04 1.33
C LEU A 24 5.41 -19.49 1.66
N GLY A 25 6.02 -19.99 2.75
CA GLY A 25 5.65 -21.25 3.40
C GLY A 25 4.37 -21.16 4.22
N SER A 26 4.21 -22.08 5.15
CA SER A 26 3.06 -22.15 6.07
C SER A 26 3.18 -21.20 7.27
N ASP A 27 4.41 -20.87 7.67
CA ASP A 27 4.69 -20.00 8.82
C ASP A 27 4.74 -18.54 8.34
N ILE A 28 3.72 -17.76 8.73
CA ILE A 28 3.52 -16.39 8.27
C ILE A 28 3.52 -15.46 9.47
N GLY A 29 4.62 -14.71 9.61
CA GLY A 29 4.79 -13.65 10.59
C GLY A 29 4.94 -12.28 9.94
N LEU A 30 5.29 -11.29 10.74
CA LEU A 30 5.44 -9.90 10.28
C LEU A 30 6.51 -9.76 9.20
N ASN A 31 7.60 -10.54 9.28
CA ASN A 31 8.69 -10.53 8.28
C ASN A 31 8.21 -10.96 6.91
N GLU A 32 7.43 -12.05 6.85
CA GLU A 32 6.86 -12.58 5.61
C GLU A 32 5.86 -11.60 5.00
N LEU A 33 5.01 -10.99 5.82
CA LEU A 33 4.07 -9.96 5.39
C LEU A 33 4.81 -8.72 4.87
N CYS A 34 5.87 -8.31 5.56
CA CYS A 34 6.75 -7.23 5.15
C CYS A 34 7.37 -7.53 3.78
N TYR A 35 7.93 -8.73 3.60
CA TYR A 35 8.49 -9.19 2.35
C TYR A 35 7.48 -9.12 1.20
N VAL A 36 6.29 -9.72 1.34
CA VAL A 36 5.26 -9.70 0.27
C VAL A 36 4.83 -8.28 -0.07
N SER A 37 4.74 -7.39 0.92
CA SER A 37 4.36 -5.98 0.70
C SER A 37 5.45 -5.14 0.02
N GLY A 38 6.59 -5.74 -0.36
CA GLY A 38 7.68 -5.04 -1.03
C GLY A 38 8.57 -4.20 -0.12
N ARG A 39 8.41 -4.33 1.20
CA ARG A 39 9.24 -3.67 2.21
C ARG A 39 10.46 -4.52 2.58
N ASP A 40 11.49 -3.88 3.10
CA ASP A 40 12.67 -4.59 3.62
C ASP A 40 12.42 -5.04 5.07
N PRO A 41 12.35 -6.36 5.35
CA PRO A 41 12.11 -6.88 6.70
C PRO A 41 13.14 -6.40 7.73
N ARG A 42 14.38 -6.12 7.32
CA ARG A 42 15.45 -5.63 8.20
C ARG A 42 15.13 -4.27 8.82
N LEU A 43 14.29 -3.47 8.15
CA LEU A 43 13.81 -2.17 8.64
C LEU A 43 12.47 -2.29 9.36
N TRP A 44 11.54 -3.01 8.78
CA TRP A 44 10.14 -2.97 9.17
C TRP A 44 9.73 -4.04 10.18
N SER A 45 10.65 -4.94 10.58
CA SER A 45 10.45 -5.84 11.70
C SER A 45 10.73 -5.22 13.08
N ASP A 46 11.20 -3.97 13.13
CA ASP A 46 11.28 -3.19 14.36
C ASP A 46 9.86 -2.91 14.87
N GLU A 47 9.55 -3.48 16.04
CA GLU A 47 8.21 -3.42 16.64
C GLU A 47 7.81 -1.98 16.99
N GLN A 48 8.75 -1.16 17.46
CA GLN A 48 8.47 0.22 17.83
C GLN A 48 8.16 1.07 16.58
N LEU A 49 8.95 0.89 15.52
CA LEU A 49 8.74 1.56 14.24
C LEU A 49 7.39 1.18 13.64
N TYR A 50 7.08 -0.11 13.63
CA TYR A 50 5.80 -0.62 13.14
C TYR A 50 4.63 -0.05 13.94
N THR A 51 4.69 -0.12 15.28
CA THR A 51 3.64 0.40 16.16
C THR A 51 3.41 1.90 15.97
N ASN A 52 4.46 2.70 15.93
CA ASN A 52 4.36 4.15 15.70
C ASN A 52 3.72 4.50 14.35
N MET A 53 4.02 3.73 13.31
CA MET A 53 3.37 3.91 12.01
C MET A 53 1.86 3.65 12.11
N LEU A 54 1.45 2.56 12.77
CA LEU A 54 0.03 2.20 12.94
C LEU A 54 -0.72 3.27 13.76
N ASP A 55 -0.12 3.76 14.86
CA ASP A 55 -0.70 4.81 15.70
C ASP A 55 -0.89 6.10 14.92
N SER A 56 0.11 6.47 14.11
CA SER A 56 0.04 7.63 13.23
C SER A 56 -1.09 7.50 12.20
N ILE A 57 -1.26 6.32 11.58
CA ILE A 57 -2.33 6.05 10.63
C ILE A 57 -3.70 6.23 11.29
N LEU A 58 -3.94 5.55 12.44
CA LEU A 58 -5.22 5.63 13.16
C LEU A 58 -5.56 7.05 13.59
N THR A 59 -4.58 7.79 14.11
CA THR A 59 -4.75 9.19 14.52
C THR A 59 -5.14 10.08 13.34
N GLN A 60 -4.49 9.93 12.18
CA GLN A 60 -4.75 10.75 11.00
C GLN A 60 -6.14 10.51 10.42
N VAL A 61 -6.61 9.27 10.41
CA VAL A 61 -7.96 8.94 9.90
C VAL A 61 -9.05 9.03 10.96
N GLY A 62 -8.70 9.13 12.25
CA GLY A 62 -9.65 9.18 13.35
C GLY A 62 -10.40 7.86 13.55
N ALA A 63 -9.77 6.72 13.25
CA ALA A 63 -10.38 5.41 13.41
C ALA A 63 -10.09 4.80 14.78
N ASP A 64 -11.08 4.11 15.34
CA ASP A 64 -11.03 3.47 16.65
C ASP A 64 -11.78 2.12 16.68
N LYS A 65 -11.99 1.57 17.89
CA LYS A 65 -12.72 0.31 18.13
C LYS A 65 -14.17 0.28 17.65
N SER A 66 -14.76 1.40 17.31
CA SER A 66 -16.12 1.48 16.74
C SER A 66 -16.12 1.54 15.22
N SER A 67 -14.98 1.81 14.61
CA SER A 67 -14.84 2.14 13.19
C SER A 67 -14.77 0.90 12.30
N LEU A 68 -15.40 0.97 11.12
CA LEU A 68 -15.07 0.12 9.97
C LEU A 68 -13.99 0.82 9.13
N LEU A 69 -12.78 0.30 9.18
CA LEU A 69 -11.63 0.78 8.42
C LEU A 69 -11.47 -0.01 7.12
N LEU A 70 -11.41 0.71 5.99
CA LEU A 70 -11.08 0.17 4.68
C LEU A 70 -9.59 0.40 4.38
N GLU A 71 -8.87 -0.63 3.92
CA GLU A 71 -7.56 -0.49 3.28
C GLU A 71 -7.64 -0.87 1.80
N VAL A 72 -7.21 0.04 0.93
CA VAL A 72 -7.06 -0.17 -0.52
C VAL A 72 -5.58 -0.40 -0.83
N GLY A 73 -5.25 -1.56 -1.41
CA GLY A 73 -3.87 -2.01 -1.61
C GLY A 73 -3.28 -2.70 -0.38
N CYS A 74 -4.05 -3.59 0.26
CA CYS A 74 -3.64 -4.26 1.50
C CYS A 74 -2.59 -5.37 1.30
N ALA A 75 -2.30 -5.77 0.07
CA ALA A 75 -1.41 -6.90 -0.26
C ALA A 75 -1.69 -8.13 0.62
N SER A 76 -0.66 -8.65 1.31
CA SER A 76 -0.75 -9.81 2.21
C SER A 76 -1.24 -9.48 3.62
N GLY A 77 -1.64 -8.23 3.89
CA GLY A 77 -2.15 -7.83 5.21
C GLY A 77 -1.10 -7.32 6.18
N PHE A 78 0.02 -6.76 5.69
CA PHE A 78 1.07 -6.19 6.55
C PHE A 78 0.52 -5.14 7.54
N LEU A 79 -0.28 -4.17 7.08
CA LEU A 79 -0.91 -3.21 7.98
C LEU A 79 -2.08 -3.83 8.75
N ALA A 80 -2.83 -4.73 8.12
CA ALA A 80 -3.96 -5.42 8.75
C ALA A 80 -3.55 -6.18 10.01
N TRP A 81 -2.34 -6.79 10.03
CA TRP A 81 -1.78 -7.50 11.18
C TRP A 81 -1.86 -6.67 12.47
N GLY A 82 -1.53 -5.39 12.39
CA GLY A 82 -1.56 -4.50 13.55
C GLY A 82 -2.80 -3.60 13.64
N LEU A 83 -3.47 -3.24 12.54
CA LEU A 83 -4.63 -2.35 12.55
C LEU A 83 -5.94 -3.09 12.87
N ALA A 84 -6.13 -4.32 12.35
CA ALA A 84 -7.38 -5.05 12.58
C ALA A 84 -7.72 -5.26 14.07
N PRO A 85 -6.76 -5.58 14.95
CA PRO A 85 -7.04 -5.67 16.40
C PRO A 85 -7.40 -4.33 17.05
N ARG A 86 -7.17 -3.19 16.40
CA ARG A 86 -7.33 -1.83 16.96
C ARG A 86 -8.60 -1.11 16.51
N VAL A 87 -9.32 -1.67 15.53
CA VAL A 87 -10.56 -1.11 14.97
C VAL A 87 -11.76 -2.03 15.22
N GLY A 88 -12.97 -1.54 14.97
CA GLY A 88 -14.19 -2.33 15.14
C GLY A 88 -14.32 -3.41 14.09
N ARG A 89 -14.07 -3.07 12.82
CA ARG A 89 -14.00 -3.99 11.68
C ARG A 89 -12.92 -3.51 10.71
N TYR A 90 -12.32 -4.43 10.01
CA TYR A 90 -11.30 -4.16 9.00
C TYR A 90 -11.68 -4.80 7.66
N LEU A 91 -11.56 -4.04 6.58
CA LEU A 91 -11.76 -4.53 5.23
C LEU A 91 -10.53 -4.22 4.38
N GLY A 92 -9.80 -5.25 3.94
CA GLY A 92 -8.65 -5.12 3.05
C GLY A 92 -9.01 -5.50 1.63
N LEU A 93 -8.67 -4.63 0.68
CA LEU A 93 -8.87 -4.85 -0.76
C LEU A 93 -7.54 -4.75 -1.50
N ASP A 94 -7.29 -5.68 -2.42
CA ASP A 94 -6.11 -5.67 -3.29
C ASP A 94 -6.39 -6.35 -4.62
N VAL A 95 -5.64 -6.01 -5.66
CA VAL A 95 -5.76 -6.62 -7.00
C VAL A 95 -5.02 -7.97 -7.10
N ALA A 96 -4.13 -8.30 -6.17
CA ALA A 96 -3.27 -9.49 -6.16
C ALA A 96 -3.95 -10.68 -5.44
N PRO A 97 -4.50 -11.68 -6.15
CA PRO A 97 -5.29 -12.75 -5.52
C PRO A 97 -4.46 -13.66 -4.62
N ARG A 98 -3.17 -13.89 -4.90
CA ARG A 98 -2.32 -14.72 -4.03
C ARG A 98 -1.95 -13.98 -2.75
N ALA A 99 -1.67 -12.66 -2.84
CA ALA A 99 -1.45 -11.82 -1.67
C ALA A 99 -2.69 -11.80 -0.76
N ILE A 100 -3.90 -11.63 -1.32
CA ILE A 100 -5.16 -11.76 -0.59
C ILE A 100 -5.33 -13.17 0.02
N GLY A 101 -4.87 -14.21 -0.68
CA GLY A 101 -4.85 -15.57 -0.13
C GLY A 101 -4.01 -15.69 1.14
N ILE A 102 -2.87 -14.99 1.22
CA ILE A 102 -2.04 -14.91 2.43
C ILE A 102 -2.78 -14.12 3.53
N ALA A 103 -3.32 -12.94 3.21
CA ALA A 103 -4.06 -12.12 4.18
C ALA A 103 -5.21 -12.90 4.84
N LYS A 104 -5.94 -13.73 4.07
CA LYS A 104 -7.00 -14.60 4.61
C LYS A 104 -6.50 -15.67 5.57
N LYS A 105 -5.29 -16.21 5.35
CA LYS A 105 -4.68 -17.22 6.23
C LYS A 105 -4.31 -16.66 7.61
N LEU A 106 -4.21 -15.34 7.77
CA LEU A 106 -3.93 -14.70 9.06
C LEU A 106 -5.06 -14.90 10.07
N CYS A 107 -6.26 -15.26 9.62
CA CYS A 107 -7.44 -15.50 10.46
C CYS A 107 -7.71 -14.36 11.46
N LEU A 108 -7.44 -13.10 11.07
CA LEU A 108 -7.63 -11.94 11.94
C LEU A 108 -9.11 -11.75 12.26
N GLN A 109 -9.41 -11.66 13.55
CA GLN A 109 -10.78 -11.43 13.99
C GLN A 109 -11.32 -10.10 13.45
N ARG A 110 -12.59 -10.11 12.96
CA ARG A 110 -13.28 -8.94 12.41
C ARG A 110 -12.59 -8.31 11.20
N ALA A 111 -11.67 -9.03 10.56
CA ALA A 111 -11.05 -8.62 9.30
C ALA A 111 -11.60 -9.44 8.13
N GLU A 112 -11.81 -8.77 7.02
CA GLU A 112 -12.22 -9.38 5.76
C GLU A 112 -11.27 -8.92 4.65
N PHE A 113 -10.93 -9.85 3.74
CA PHE A 113 -10.04 -9.57 2.62
C PHE A 113 -10.67 -10.00 1.31
N ARG A 114 -10.68 -9.11 0.30
CA ARG A 114 -11.27 -9.39 -1.02
C ARG A 114 -10.34 -8.93 -2.14
N VAL A 115 -10.37 -9.66 -3.25
CA VAL A 115 -9.76 -9.20 -4.49
C VAL A 115 -10.65 -8.13 -5.10
N ALA A 116 -10.10 -6.92 -5.32
CA ALA A 116 -10.84 -5.82 -5.92
C ALA A 116 -9.89 -4.80 -6.57
N ASP A 117 -10.39 -4.07 -7.56
CA ASP A 117 -9.72 -2.92 -8.16
C ASP A 117 -10.12 -1.65 -7.37
N GLY A 118 -9.11 -0.89 -6.93
CA GLY A 118 -9.30 0.36 -6.18
C GLY A 118 -9.96 1.47 -6.98
N THR A 119 -9.92 1.41 -8.31
CA THR A 119 -10.60 2.37 -9.20
C THR A 119 -12.11 2.14 -9.29
N LYS A 120 -12.60 0.98 -8.80
CA LYS A 120 -14.02 0.63 -8.76
C LYS A 120 -14.31 -0.25 -7.55
N LEU A 121 -14.49 0.37 -6.39
CA LEU A 121 -14.71 -0.35 -5.14
C LEU A 121 -16.07 -1.05 -5.09
N PRO A 122 -16.14 -2.36 -4.79
CA PRO A 122 -17.39 -3.12 -4.69
C PRO A 122 -18.12 -2.85 -3.35
N LEU A 123 -18.30 -1.57 -3.02
CA LEU A 123 -18.88 -1.10 -1.77
C LEU A 123 -19.93 -0.03 -2.04
N ALA A 124 -20.95 0.03 -1.21
CA ALA A 124 -21.95 1.09 -1.25
C ALA A 124 -21.34 2.45 -0.87
N SER A 125 -21.91 3.54 -1.38
CA SER A 125 -21.52 4.88 -0.95
C SER A 125 -21.78 5.05 0.55
N SER A 126 -20.87 5.79 1.23
CA SER A 126 -21.00 6.12 2.67
C SER A 126 -21.16 4.88 3.57
N SER A 127 -20.44 3.80 3.28
CA SER A 127 -20.54 2.51 3.97
C SER A 127 -19.41 2.23 4.95
N VAL A 128 -18.29 2.98 4.91
CA VAL A 128 -17.14 2.83 5.80
C VAL A 128 -16.87 4.12 6.58
N ASP A 129 -16.27 4.02 7.76
CA ASP A 129 -15.99 5.18 8.61
C ASP A 129 -14.73 5.92 8.20
N ALA A 130 -13.70 5.18 7.82
CA ALA A 130 -12.43 5.71 7.34
C ALA A 130 -11.82 4.79 6.27
N ALA A 131 -10.94 5.35 5.44
CA ALA A 131 -10.22 4.56 4.43
C ALA A 131 -8.75 4.95 4.36
N ILE A 132 -7.90 3.98 4.08
CA ILE A 132 -6.45 4.17 3.90
C ILE A 132 -5.98 3.53 2.59
N CYS A 133 -4.98 4.17 1.96
CA CYS A 133 -4.21 3.64 0.85
C CYS A 133 -2.75 4.02 1.13
N TYR A 134 -1.98 3.08 1.71
CA TYR A 134 -0.68 3.38 2.30
C TYR A 134 0.45 2.65 1.59
N ASP A 135 1.49 3.36 1.13
CA ASP A 135 2.60 2.85 0.31
C ASP A 135 2.19 2.30 -1.08
N VAL A 136 1.00 2.64 -1.58
CA VAL A 136 0.48 2.14 -2.86
C VAL A 136 0.76 3.13 -3.98
N PHE A 137 0.64 4.43 -3.72
CA PHE A 137 0.84 5.50 -4.71
C PHE A 137 2.24 5.47 -5.33
N THR A 138 3.23 5.00 -4.60
CA THR A 138 4.57 4.75 -5.14
C THR A 138 4.58 3.90 -6.43
N ASN A 139 3.55 3.09 -6.66
CA ASN A 139 3.44 2.17 -7.80
C ASN A 139 2.64 2.75 -8.98
N PHE A 140 2.04 3.93 -8.85
CA PHE A 140 1.18 4.50 -9.89
C PHE A 140 1.97 5.37 -10.87
N PRO A 141 1.92 5.10 -12.17
CA PRO A 141 2.67 5.86 -13.17
C PRO A 141 2.14 7.28 -13.41
N SER A 142 0.94 7.57 -12.95
CA SER A 142 0.34 8.91 -13.04
C SER A 142 -0.60 9.19 -11.88
N LEU A 143 -0.86 10.49 -11.63
CA LEU A 143 -1.81 10.92 -10.64
C LEU A 143 -3.26 10.62 -11.04
N ASP A 144 -3.56 10.47 -12.34
CA ASP A 144 -4.92 10.19 -12.83
C ASP A 144 -5.48 8.89 -12.25
N ILE A 145 -4.63 7.85 -12.17
CA ILE A 145 -5.00 6.59 -11.52
C ILE A 145 -5.28 6.80 -10.04
N GLY A 146 -4.41 7.58 -9.37
CA GLY A 146 -4.58 7.95 -7.97
C GLY A 146 -5.87 8.74 -7.74
N GLU A 147 -6.25 9.63 -8.67
CA GLU A 147 -7.50 10.40 -8.60
C GLU A 147 -8.74 9.48 -8.63
N GLU A 148 -8.76 8.48 -9.53
CA GLU A 148 -9.88 7.53 -9.59
C GLU A 148 -10.03 6.76 -8.27
N ILE A 149 -8.91 6.31 -7.69
CA ILE A 149 -8.91 5.61 -6.40
C ILE A 149 -9.38 6.54 -5.27
N ILE A 150 -8.86 7.76 -5.17
CA ILE A 150 -9.29 8.73 -4.14
C ILE A 150 -10.77 9.04 -4.28
N ARG A 151 -11.28 9.20 -5.51
CA ARG A 151 -12.70 9.43 -5.79
C ARG A 151 -13.58 8.30 -5.25
N GLU A 152 -13.20 7.05 -5.51
CA GLU A 152 -13.89 5.87 -5.03
C GLU A 152 -13.81 5.75 -3.49
N MET A 153 -12.64 6.00 -2.91
CA MET A 153 -12.48 6.00 -1.45
C MET A 153 -13.37 7.08 -0.80
N LEU A 154 -13.40 8.31 -1.36
CA LEU A 154 -14.30 9.37 -0.89
C LEU A 154 -15.79 9.02 -1.09
N ARG A 155 -16.13 8.30 -2.16
CA ARG A 155 -17.51 7.82 -2.36
C ARG A 155 -17.96 6.90 -1.24
N VAL A 156 -17.12 5.93 -0.88
CA VAL A 156 -17.47 4.88 0.10
C VAL A 156 -17.36 5.31 1.56
N VAL A 157 -16.50 6.31 1.86
CA VAL A 157 -16.40 6.88 3.21
C VAL A 157 -17.66 7.70 3.55
N LYS A 158 -18.11 7.62 4.79
CA LYS A 158 -19.24 8.40 5.33
C LYS A 158 -18.95 9.90 5.31
N PRO A 159 -19.96 10.78 5.27
CA PRO A 159 -19.78 12.22 5.48
C PRO A 159 -19.00 12.50 6.77
N GLY A 160 -18.03 13.42 6.73
CA GLY A 160 -17.10 13.71 7.82
C GLY A 160 -15.96 12.70 8.01
N GLY A 161 -16.02 11.55 7.36
CA GLY A 161 -14.97 10.54 7.41
C GLY A 161 -13.72 10.95 6.61
N ARG A 162 -12.60 10.29 6.90
CA ARG A 162 -11.29 10.63 6.33
C ARG A 162 -10.74 9.52 5.45
N VAL A 163 -10.04 9.94 4.41
CA VAL A 163 -9.26 9.09 3.50
C VAL A 163 -7.79 9.48 3.63
N LEU A 164 -6.95 8.55 4.04
CA LEU A 164 -5.49 8.75 4.12
C LEU A 164 -4.83 8.11 2.90
N ILE A 165 -4.16 8.93 2.10
CA ILE A 165 -3.15 8.47 1.14
C ILE A 165 -1.81 8.64 1.82
N GLY A 166 -1.20 7.54 2.20
CA GLY A 166 -0.02 7.55 3.05
C GLY A 166 1.27 7.16 2.34
N SER A 167 2.38 7.71 2.86
CA SER A 167 3.73 7.40 2.40
C SER A 167 3.96 7.69 0.91
N ILE A 168 3.49 8.84 0.45
CA ILE A 168 3.60 9.32 -0.94
C ILE A 168 5.02 9.82 -1.17
N PRO A 169 5.77 9.30 -2.18
CA PRO A 169 7.10 9.82 -2.52
C PRO A 169 7.02 11.27 -3.01
N ASP A 170 7.77 12.16 -2.37
CA ASP A 170 7.81 13.59 -2.68
C ASP A 170 8.73 13.89 -3.87
N ALA A 171 8.18 14.40 -4.97
CA ALA A 171 8.93 14.73 -6.18
C ALA A 171 10.04 15.75 -5.92
N ALA A 172 9.84 16.70 -5.00
CA ALA A 172 10.85 17.68 -4.61
C ALA A 172 12.05 17.08 -3.87
N LYS A 173 11.93 15.82 -3.40
CA LYS A 173 12.96 15.12 -2.62
C LYS A 173 13.57 13.93 -3.35
N ARG A 174 13.24 13.74 -4.64
CA ARG A 174 13.63 12.56 -5.42
C ARG A 174 15.13 12.30 -5.39
N GLU A 175 15.96 13.25 -5.77
CA GLU A 175 17.41 13.06 -5.85
C GLU A 175 18.02 12.74 -4.48
N GLN A 176 17.59 13.47 -3.44
CA GLN A 176 18.03 13.21 -2.06
C GLN A 176 17.61 11.81 -1.57
N TYR A 177 16.40 11.39 -1.92
CA TYR A 177 15.90 10.07 -1.58
C TYR A 177 16.69 8.96 -2.26
N GLU A 178 16.93 9.06 -3.56
CA GLU A 178 17.68 8.05 -4.33
C GLU A 178 19.10 7.88 -3.79
N GLN A 179 19.77 8.99 -3.40
CA GLN A 179 21.09 8.95 -2.75
C GLN A 179 21.02 8.32 -1.35
N CYS A 180 20.00 8.67 -0.56
CA CYS A 180 19.81 8.14 0.79
C CYS A 180 19.51 6.63 0.77
N VAL A 181 18.64 6.17 -0.12
CA VAL A 181 18.29 4.74 -0.24
C VAL A 181 19.50 3.89 -0.58
N ALA A 182 20.35 4.34 -1.49
CA ALA A 182 21.57 3.61 -1.83
C ALA A 182 22.50 3.47 -0.62
N LYS A 183 22.66 4.54 0.17
CA LYS A 183 23.48 4.51 1.39
C LYS A 183 22.86 3.61 2.47
N VAL A 184 21.54 3.73 2.71
CA VAL A 184 20.84 2.89 3.68
C VAL A 184 20.93 1.41 3.29
N ALA A 185 20.80 1.07 2.02
CA ALA A 185 20.95 -0.31 1.55
C ALA A 185 22.36 -0.85 1.86
N GLN A 186 23.41 -0.07 1.60
CA GLN A 186 24.79 -0.46 1.93
C GLN A 186 25.00 -0.64 3.43
N ASP A 187 24.46 0.27 4.25
CA ASP A 187 24.55 0.18 5.72
C ASP A 187 23.81 -1.06 6.25
N LEU A 188 22.64 -1.38 5.70
CA LEU A 188 21.88 -2.59 6.05
C LEU A 188 22.62 -3.87 5.63
N ASP A 189 23.18 -3.89 4.43
CA ASP A 189 23.95 -5.03 3.94
C ASP A 189 25.20 -5.27 4.82
N SER A 190 25.81 -4.19 5.31
CA SER A 190 26.98 -4.28 6.21
C SER A 190 26.61 -4.79 7.60
N ARG A 191 25.43 -4.44 8.12
CA ARG A 191 24.99 -4.81 9.49
C ARG A 191 24.30 -6.15 9.58
N TYR A 192 23.45 -6.46 8.59
CA TYR A 192 22.53 -7.60 8.62
C TYR A 192 22.79 -8.61 7.49
N GLY A 193 23.80 -8.39 6.66
CA GLY A 193 24.01 -9.15 5.44
C GLY A 193 23.13 -8.68 4.29
N PRO A 194 23.28 -9.29 3.10
CA PRO A 194 22.51 -8.93 1.93
C PRO A 194 20.99 -9.06 2.22
N SER A 195 20.20 -8.17 1.60
CA SER A 195 18.74 -8.24 1.70
C SER A 195 18.25 -9.67 1.49
N PRO A 196 17.30 -10.17 2.29
CA PRO A 196 16.77 -11.51 2.10
C PRO A 196 16.38 -11.68 0.63
N LYS A 197 17.15 -12.49 -0.09
CA LYS A 197 16.77 -12.86 -1.45
C LYS A 197 15.41 -13.52 -1.36
N ALA A 198 14.59 -13.29 -2.40
CA ALA A 198 13.44 -14.14 -2.60
C ALA A 198 13.86 -15.58 -2.32
N PRO A 199 13.16 -16.34 -1.45
CA PRO A 199 13.45 -17.75 -1.29
C PRO A 199 13.56 -18.36 -2.67
N ASP A 200 14.56 -19.22 -2.90
CA ASP A 200 14.85 -19.80 -4.21
C ASP A 200 13.54 -20.30 -4.82
N VAL A 201 13.06 -19.55 -5.79
CA VAL A 201 11.79 -19.86 -6.47
C VAL A 201 12.02 -21.18 -7.17
N PRO A 202 11.25 -22.23 -6.87
CA PRO A 202 11.29 -23.44 -7.68
C PRO A 202 11.12 -23.00 -9.14
N ALA A 203 12.07 -23.39 -10.00
CA ALA A 203 12.06 -22.98 -11.39
C ALA A 203 10.65 -23.17 -11.95
N LEU A 204 10.08 -22.11 -12.50
CA LEU A 204 8.73 -22.13 -13.09
C LEU A 204 8.57 -23.41 -13.90
N GLY A 205 7.63 -24.27 -13.54
CA GLY A 205 7.34 -25.47 -14.32
C GLY A 205 7.03 -25.10 -15.77
N LEU A 206 7.03 -26.08 -16.67
CA LEU A 206 6.86 -25.88 -18.12
C LEU A 206 5.70 -24.92 -18.46
N PHE A 207 4.58 -25.00 -17.74
CA PHE A 207 3.43 -24.11 -17.91
C PHE A 207 3.71 -22.66 -17.50
N GLY A 208 4.49 -22.43 -16.45
CA GLY A 208 4.89 -21.09 -16.03
C GLY A 208 5.86 -20.44 -17.03
N ARG A 209 6.79 -21.23 -17.59
CA ARG A 209 7.71 -20.79 -18.65
C ARG A 209 6.98 -20.44 -19.94
N LEU A 210 6.01 -21.27 -20.35
CA LEU A 210 5.17 -21.03 -21.53
C LEU A 210 4.31 -19.79 -21.35
N ARG A 211 3.68 -19.59 -20.17
CA ARG A 211 2.90 -18.41 -19.85
C ARG A 211 3.74 -17.13 -19.87
N ARG A 212 4.98 -17.18 -19.36
CA ARG A 212 5.91 -16.02 -19.37
C ARG A 212 6.40 -15.71 -20.79
N TRP A 213 6.55 -16.71 -21.63
CA TRP A 213 6.87 -16.53 -23.07
C TRP A 213 5.71 -15.94 -23.85
N LEU A 214 4.47 -16.35 -23.54
CA LEU A 214 3.25 -15.84 -24.17
C LEU A 214 2.84 -14.46 -23.67
N ASN A 215 3.24 -14.07 -22.46
CA ASN A 215 2.91 -12.78 -21.84
C ASN A 215 4.16 -12.19 -21.16
N PRO A 216 4.95 -11.37 -21.86
CA PRO A 216 6.27 -10.91 -21.42
C PRO A 216 6.24 -9.78 -20.36
N VAL A 217 5.12 -9.61 -19.62
CA VAL A 217 5.04 -8.62 -18.55
C VAL A 217 5.97 -9.04 -17.40
N GLU A 218 6.99 -8.22 -17.14
CA GLU A 218 7.91 -8.44 -16.02
C GLU A 218 7.28 -8.02 -14.69
N PRO A 219 7.32 -8.88 -13.64
CA PRO A 219 6.87 -8.52 -12.31
C PRO A 219 7.87 -7.53 -11.69
N ARG A 220 7.53 -6.25 -11.63
CA ARG A 220 8.37 -5.22 -11.02
C ARG A 220 7.54 -4.09 -10.44
N ILE A 221 8.11 -3.42 -9.45
CA ILE A 221 7.63 -2.15 -8.92
C ILE A 221 8.59 -1.05 -9.40
N VAL A 222 8.02 0.07 -9.85
CA VAL A 222 8.76 1.29 -10.16
C VAL A 222 8.28 2.36 -9.19
N CYS A 223 9.21 3.06 -8.53
CA CYS A 223 8.85 4.14 -7.63
C CYS A 223 8.53 5.41 -8.43
N TYR A 224 7.30 5.87 -8.33
CA TYR A 224 6.83 7.15 -8.89
C TYR A 224 6.75 8.21 -7.80
N TYR A 225 6.94 9.47 -8.19
CA TYR A 225 7.01 10.62 -7.29
C TYR A 225 5.92 11.63 -7.64
N PHE A 226 5.37 12.30 -6.63
CA PHE A 226 4.26 13.22 -6.77
C PHE A 226 4.54 14.56 -6.10
N ASN A 227 3.93 15.65 -6.62
CA ASN A 227 4.04 16.96 -6.00
C ASN A 227 2.94 17.14 -4.94
N ARG A 228 3.30 17.69 -3.80
CA ARG A 228 2.35 17.99 -2.71
C ARG A 228 1.18 18.86 -3.18
N ALA A 229 1.45 19.87 -4.03
CA ALA A 229 0.44 20.77 -4.56
C ALA A 229 -0.64 20.07 -5.41
N ASP A 230 -0.32 18.93 -6.03
CA ASP A 230 -1.26 18.17 -6.83
C ASP A 230 -2.40 17.60 -5.97
N PHE A 231 -2.09 17.16 -4.75
CA PHE A 231 -3.10 16.63 -3.82
C PHE A 231 -4.01 17.73 -3.27
N LEU A 232 -3.52 18.94 -3.07
CA LEU A 232 -4.36 20.10 -2.70
C LEU A 232 -5.35 20.41 -3.82
N ARG A 233 -4.86 20.54 -5.07
CA ARG A 233 -5.74 20.75 -6.25
C ARG A 233 -6.73 19.62 -6.45
N LEU A 234 -6.32 18.39 -6.15
CA LEU A 234 -7.20 17.24 -6.25
C LEU A 234 -8.34 17.31 -5.21
N GLY A 235 -8.06 17.79 -4.00
CA GLY A 235 -9.09 18.04 -2.99
C GLY A 235 -10.13 19.03 -3.46
N GLU A 236 -9.69 20.16 -4.01
CA GLU A 236 -10.60 21.18 -4.60
C GLU A 236 -11.45 20.55 -5.72
N LYS A 237 -10.83 19.82 -6.65
CA LYS A 237 -11.51 19.15 -7.77
C LYS A 237 -12.56 18.13 -7.31
N LEU A 238 -12.27 17.40 -6.21
CA LEU A 238 -13.14 16.36 -5.68
C LEU A 238 -14.15 16.87 -4.63
N GLY A 239 -14.10 18.15 -4.28
CA GLY A 239 -14.96 18.75 -3.26
C GLY A 239 -14.70 18.17 -1.87
N ALA A 240 -13.44 17.93 -1.52
CA ALA A 240 -13.00 17.41 -0.23
C ALA A 240 -11.97 18.37 0.41
N GLY A 241 -11.99 18.48 1.73
CA GLY A 241 -10.92 19.16 2.47
C GLY A 241 -9.64 18.31 2.40
N VAL A 242 -8.47 18.94 2.25
CA VAL A 242 -7.17 18.24 2.25
C VAL A 242 -6.22 18.85 3.23
N ALA A 243 -5.61 18.02 4.07
CA ALA A 243 -4.46 18.35 4.89
C ALA A 243 -3.26 17.51 4.45
N LEU A 244 -2.10 18.14 4.31
CA LEU A 244 -0.83 17.45 4.10
C LEU A 244 -0.11 17.31 5.43
N ALA A 245 0.48 16.13 5.67
CA ALA A 245 1.27 15.86 6.86
C ALA A 245 2.57 15.15 6.47
N ASP A 246 3.60 15.35 7.26
CA ASP A 246 4.80 14.53 7.14
C ASP A 246 4.54 13.15 7.77
N ILE A 247 5.28 12.16 7.31
CA ILE A 247 5.23 10.82 7.92
C ILE A 247 5.93 10.87 9.29
N HIS A 248 5.60 9.90 10.14
CA HIS A 248 6.14 9.83 11.51
C HIS A 248 7.68 9.88 11.53
N SER A 249 8.24 10.62 12.49
CA SER A 249 9.70 10.89 12.57
C SER A 249 10.58 9.64 12.66
N MET A 250 10.08 8.56 13.21
CA MET A 250 10.78 7.26 13.24
C MET A 250 10.70 6.48 11.93
N ASN A 251 9.86 6.89 10.97
CA ASN A 251 9.74 6.18 9.71
C ASN A 251 11.04 6.35 8.89
N PRO A 252 11.60 5.28 8.29
CA PRO A 252 12.83 5.35 7.49
C PRO A 252 12.78 6.33 6.31
N TYR A 253 11.57 6.68 5.86
CA TYR A 253 11.35 7.59 4.73
C TYR A 253 10.99 9.01 5.17
N VAL A 254 11.19 9.36 6.46
CA VAL A 254 10.93 10.71 6.97
C VAL A 254 11.72 11.77 6.17
N GLY A 255 11.03 12.87 5.84
CA GLY A 255 11.60 13.93 5.01
C GLY A 255 11.60 13.68 3.50
N PHE A 256 11.29 12.45 3.04
CA PHE A 256 11.24 12.07 1.62
C PHE A 256 9.83 11.71 1.14
N ARG A 257 8.92 11.44 2.05
CA ARG A 257 7.54 11.09 1.76
C ARG A 257 6.59 11.92 2.63
N PHE A 258 5.37 12.03 2.18
CA PHE A 258 4.31 12.77 2.88
C PHE A 258 3.01 11.98 2.87
N ASN A 259 2.05 12.43 3.68
CA ASN A 259 0.69 11.94 3.73
C ASN A 259 -0.27 13.02 3.24
N ALA A 260 -1.33 12.62 2.54
CA ALA A 260 -2.45 13.47 2.19
C ALA A 260 -3.73 12.91 2.82
N ILE A 261 -4.38 13.70 3.67
CA ILE A 261 -5.58 13.34 4.39
C ILE A 261 -6.76 14.13 3.77
N PHE A 262 -7.64 13.40 3.09
CA PHE A 262 -8.86 13.94 2.52
C PHE A 262 -10.01 13.80 3.52
N THR A 263 -10.77 14.86 3.74
CA THR A 263 -11.98 14.83 4.58
C THR A 263 -13.19 15.03 3.68
N LYS A 264 -14.09 14.06 3.69
CA LYS A 264 -15.36 14.17 2.97
C LYS A 264 -16.27 15.18 3.67
N HIS A 265 -16.69 16.19 2.94
CA HIS A 265 -17.62 17.16 3.49
C HIS A 265 -18.96 16.50 3.88
N GLY A 266 -19.53 16.91 5.02
CA GLY A 266 -20.92 16.62 5.37
C GLY A 266 -21.84 17.39 4.43
N LYS A 267 -22.89 16.73 3.95
CA LYS A 267 -24.02 17.44 3.35
C LYS A 267 -24.97 17.90 4.45
#